data_f833796a55ef2701e90e04ab38f232fa
#
_entry.id   f833796a55ef2701e90e04ab38f232fa
#
_cell.length_a   1.000
_cell.length_b   1.000
_cell.length_c   1.000
_cell.angle_alpha   90.00
_cell.angle_beta   90.00
_cell.angle_gamma   90.00
#
_symmetry.space_group_name_H-M   'P 1'
#
loop_
_entity.id
_entity.type
_entity.pdbx_description
1 polymer ?
#
loop_
_entity_poly.entity_id
_entity_poly.type
_entity_poly.pdbx_seq_one_letter_code
_entity_poly.pdbx_strand_id
1 'polypeptide(L)'
;MNAALFLIIGVAVLIVGYIFYGGWLAKKWGVDNSRVTPAHELEDGKDYCPAKAPVLMGHHFSSIAGAGPINGPIQAAVFGWVPVMLWVLIGGIFFGGVHDFGALFASIRHKGESIGEVIGDAIGARAKKLFIIFAYLTLILVVAAFASIVANTFKATYVDGVLDKAASAANASTAIISIMFILMAIIFGF
;
A
#
# COMPACT_ATOMS: atom_id res chain seq x y z
N MET A 1 20.31 -21.37 -2.74
CA MET A 1 20.22 -20.42 -3.89
C MET A 1 20.77 -19.07 -3.44
N ASN A 2 21.50 -18.36 -4.29
CA ASN A 2 22.07 -17.06 -3.93
C ASN A 2 20.94 -16.01 -3.86
N ALA A 3 20.85 -15.23 -2.77
CA ALA A 3 19.84 -14.20 -2.57
C ALA A 3 19.83 -13.15 -3.69
N ALA A 4 21.02 -12.80 -4.23
CA ALA A 4 21.13 -11.88 -5.35
C ALA A 4 20.47 -12.40 -6.63
N LEU A 5 20.65 -13.70 -6.94
CA LEU A 5 20.00 -14.33 -8.09
C LEU A 5 18.47 -14.32 -7.95
N PHE A 6 17.99 -14.53 -6.73
CA PHE A 6 16.58 -14.47 -6.38
C PHE A 6 15.97 -13.09 -6.64
N LEU A 7 16.67 -12.06 -6.19
CA LEU A 7 16.28 -10.68 -6.40
C LEU A 7 16.25 -10.31 -7.89
N ILE A 8 17.29 -10.69 -8.63
CA ILE A 8 17.38 -10.42 -10.08
C ILE A 8 16.23 -11.08 -10.85
N ILE A 9 15.95 -12.35 -10.57
CA ILE A 9 14.82 -13.07 -11.20
C ILE A 9 13.49 -12.39 -10.84
N GLY A 10 13.29 -12.05 -9.58
CA GLY A 10 12.08 -11.36 -9.12
C GLY A 10 11.87 -10.04 -9.83
N VAL A 11 12.88 -9.19 -9.89
CA VAL A 11 12.84 -7.90 -10.59
C VAL A 11 12.57 -8.09 -12.10
N ALA A 12 13.23 -9.06 -12.73
CA ALA A 12 13.02 -9.36 -14.14
C ALA A 12 11.56 -9.78 -14.43
N VAL A 13 10.99 -10.65 -13.59
CA VAL A 13 9.58 -11.08 -13.72
C VAL A 13 8.62 -9.91 -13.55
N LEU A 14 8.86 -9.02 -12.57
CA LEU A 14 8.03 -7.84 -12.36
C LEU A 14 8.12 -6.86 -13.56
N ILE A 15 9.31 -6.64 -14.12
CA ILE A 15 9.49 -5.79 -15.31
C ILE A 15 8.75 -6.40 -16.52
N VAL A 16 8.88 -7.70 -16.74
CA VAL A 16 8.16 -8.41 -17.81
C VAL A 16 6.65 -8.29 -17.60
N GLY A 17 6.17 -8.52 -16.39
CA GLY A 17 4.75 -8.33 -16.02
C GLY A 17 4.26 -6.92 -16.30
N TYR A 18 5.03 -5.91 -15.92
CA TYR A 18 4.70 -4.51 -16.18
C TYR A 18 4.60 -4.20 -17.67
N ILE A 19 5.61 -4.58 -18.44
CA ILE A 19 5.67 -4.24 -19.88
C ILE A 19 4.57 -4.98 -20.67
N PHE A 20 4.47 -6.30 -20.52
CA PHE A 20 3.57 -7.10 -21.33
C PHE A 20 2.15 -7.13 -20.78
N TYR A 21 1.98 -7.50 -19.52
CA TYR A 21 0.66 -7.63 -18.94
C TYR A 21 0.03 -6.26 -18.62
N GLY A 22 0.78 -5.36 -18.02
CA GLY A 22 0.33 -3.99 -17.76
C GLY A 22 0.02 -3.23 -19.05
N GLY A 23 0.87 -3.35 -20.07
CA GLY A 23 0.64 -2.77 -21.39
C GLY A 23 -0.59 -3.33 -22.09
N TRP A 24 -0.80 -4.66 -22.02
CA TRP A 24 -1.99 -5.30 -22.55
C TRP A 24 -3.26 -4.84 -21.82
N LEU A 25 -3.21 -4.74 -20.51
CA LEU A 25 -4.32 -4.30 -19.68
C LEU A 25 -4.71 -2.85 -19.96
N ALA A 26 -3.71 -1.96 -20.03
CA ALA A 26 -3.90 -0.56 -20.40
C ALA A 26 -4.57 -0.41 -21.77
N LYS A 27 -4.10 -1.17 -22.75
CA LYS A 27 -4.70 -1.19 -24.09
C LYS A 27 -6.14 -1.73 -24.06
N LYS A 28 -6.38 -2.81 -23.32
CA LYS A 28 -7.71 -3.43 -23.22
C LYS A 28 -8.73 -2.52 -22.52
N TRP A 29 -8.31 -1.74 -21.55
CA TRP A 29 -9.16 -0.79 -20.85
C TRP A 29 -9.31 0.54 -21.58
N GLY A 30 -8.57 0.74 -22.69
CA GLY A 30 -8.64 1.94 -23.50
C GLY A 30 -8.06 3.16 -22.79
N VAL A 31 -6.87 2.99 -22.21
CA VAL A 31 -6.10 4.13 -21.69
C VAL A 31 -5.70 5.01 -22.84
N ASP A 32 -6.09 6.28 -22.78
CA ASP A 32 -5.79 7.31 -23.76
C ASP A 32 -4.94 8.40 -23.10
N ASN A 33 -3.67 8.48 -23.50
CA ASN A 33 -2.72 9.44 -22.95
C ASN A 33 -2.93 10.88 -23.46
N SER A 34 -3.77 11.07 -24.49
CA SER A 34 -4.12 12.39 -25.00
C SER A 34 -5.23 13.06 -24.18
N ARG A 35 -5.95 12.27 -23.39
CA ARG A 35 -7.06 12.76 -22.58
C ARG A 35 -6.56 13.57 -21.38
N VAL A 36 -7.09 14.77 -21.22
CA VAL A 36 -6.80 15.61 -20.05
C VAL A 36 -7.32 14.94 -18.78
N THR A 37 -6.51 14.95 -17.73
CA THR A 37 -6.90 14.38 -16.44
C THR A 37 -7.77 15.34 -15.64
N PRO A 38 -8.63 14.85 -14.75
CA PRO A 38 -9.51 15.70 -13.93
C PRO A 38 -8.76 16.79 -13.15
N ALA A 39 -7.54 16.50 -12.69
CA ALA A 39 -6.74 17.48 -11.97
C ALA A 39 -6.38 18.72 -12.82
N HIS A 40 -6.26 18.56 -14.14
CA HIS A 40 -6.01 19.68 -15.06
C HIS A 40 -7.31 20.29 -15.60
N GLU A 41 -8.35 19.48 -15.80
CA GLU A 41 -9.62 19.94 -16.33
C GLU A 41 -10.44 20.76 -15.31
N LEU A 42 -10.37 20.35 -14.04
CA LEU A 42 -11.13 20.90 -12.93
C LEU A 42 -10.25 21.68 -11.94
N GLU A 43 -9.05 22.09 -12.34
CA GLU A 43 -8.08 22.75 -11.47
C GLU A 43 -8.69 23.93 -10.71
N ASP A 44 -8.68 23.84 -9.36
CA ASP A 44 -9.21 24.87 -8.46
C ASP A 44 -8.21 25.31 -7.38
N GLY A 45 -7.03 24.66 -7.36
CA GLY A 45 -5.96 24.93 -6.39
C GLY A 45 -6.24 24.42 -4.98
N LYS A 46 -7.32 23.64 -4.77
CA LYS A 46 -7.70 23.04 -3.47
C LYS A 46 -7.89 21.53 -3.61
N ASP A 47 -8.97 21.11 -4.29
CA ASP A 47 -9.33 19.72 -4.48
C ASP A 47 -8.67 19.13 -5.73
N TYR A 48 -8.48 19.96 -6.76
CA TYR A 48 -7.84 19.59 -8.02
C TYR A 48 -6.57 20.38 -8.22
N CYS A 49 -5.46 19.74 -7.86
CA CYS A 49 -4.11 20.33 -7.99
C CYS A 49 -3.24 19.44 -8.87
N PRO A 50 -2.90 19.87 -10.09
CA PRO A 50 -1.97 19.13 -10.93
C PRO A 50 -0.61 18.97 -10.25
N ALA A 51 -0.09 17.75 -10.23
CA ALA A 51 1.21 17.45 -9.66
C ALA A 51 2.11 16.75 -10.67
N LYS A 52 3.43 16.91 -10.51
CA LYS A 52 4.42 16.26 -11.37
C LYS A 52 4.40 14.74 -11.17
N ALA A 53 4.55 13.96 -12.22
CA ALA A 53 4.54 12.50 -12.18
C ALA A 53 5.44 11.87 -11.10
N PRO A 54 6.69 12.32 -10.86
CA PRO A 54 7.51 11.77 -9.77
C PRO A 54 6.92 12.01 -8.36
N VAL A 55 6.24 13.14 -8.16
CA VAL A 55 5.58 13.46 -6.87
C VAL A 55 4.38 12.53 -6.66
N LEU A 56 3.54 12.34 -7.69
CA LEU A 56 2.41 11.41 -7.65
C LEU A 56 2.88 9.97 -7.40
N MET A 57 3.93 9.55 -8.10
CA MET A 57 4.52 8.22 -7.90
C MET A 57 5.04 8.03 -6.48
N GLY A 58 5.75 9.00 -5.93
CA GLY A 58 6.27 8.96 -4.57
C GLY A 58 5.16 8.90 -3.52
N HIS A 59 4.11 9.69 -3.69
CA HIS A 59 2.93 9.66 -2.83
C HIS A 59 2.20 8.33 -2.89
N HIS A 60 1.97 7.81 -4.10
CA HIS A 60 1.31 6.52 -4.30
C HIS A 60 2.12 5.37 -3.68
N PHE A 61 3.44 5.35 -3.93
CA PHE A 61 4.34 4.38 -3.34
C PHE A 61 4.30 4.41 -1.80
N SER A 62 4.41 5.60 -1.17
CA SER A 62 4.39 5.70 0.29
C SER A 62 3.03 5.34 0.90
N SER A 63 1.94 5.50 0.17
CA SER A 63 0.60 5.07 0.61
C SER A 63 0.45 3.54 0.59
N ILE A 64 1.08 2.85 -0.35
CA ILE A 64 1.05 1.38 -0.48
C ILE A 64 2.09 0.73 0.43
N ALA A 65 3.31 1.28 0.53
CA ALA A 65 4.43 0.70 1.26
C ALA A 65 4.31 0.86 2.78
N GLY A 66 3.16 0.47 3.34
CA GLY A 66 2.92 0.43 4.79
C GLY A 66 3.49 -0.83 5.43
N ALA A 67 3.11 -1.07 6.69
CA ALA A 67 3.58 -2.23 7.48
C ALA A 67 3.15 -3.58 6.88
N GLY A 68 2.00 -3.66 6.21
CA GLY A 68 1.48 -4.87 5.59
C GLY A 68 2.42 -5.48 4.55
N PRO A 69 2.83 -4.74 3.50
CA PRO A 69 3.79 -5.21 2.50
C PRO A 69 5.15 -5.61 3.05
N ILE A 70 5.56 -5.07 4.20
CA ILE A 70 6.83 -5.41 4.86
C ILE A 70 6.66 -6.66 5.72
N ASN A 71 5.69 -6.66 6.64
CA ASN A 71 5.49 -7.75 7.60
C ASN A 71 4.83 -8.99 6.99
N GLY A 72 3.98 -8.81 5.98
CA GLY A 72 3.27 -9.91 5.33
C GLY A 72 4.18 -11.00 4.81
N PRO A 73 5.16 -10.70 3.94
CA PRO A 73 6.13 -11.68 3.45
C PRO A 73 6.98 -12.30 4.56
N ILE A 74 7.36 -11.52 5.60
CA ILE A 74 8.13 -12.02 6.74
C ILE A 74 7.31 -13.06 7.51
N GLN A 75 6.05 -12.77 7.83
CA GLN A 75 5.16 -13.71 8.51
C GLN A 75 4.85 -14.94 7.66
N ALA A 76 4.65 -14.74 6.36
CA ALA A 76 4.38 -15.82 5.42
C ALA A 76 5.58 -16.74 5.20
N ALA A 77 6.80 -16.31 5.56
CA ALA A 77 8.02 -17.12 5.44
C ALA A 77 7.97 -18.44 6.23
N VAL A 78 7.08 -18.57 7.22
CA VAL A 78 6.82 -19.85 7.93
C VAL A 78 6.31 -20.95 6.98
N PHE A 79 5.66 -20.59 5.87
CA PHE A 79 5.21 -21.53 4.85
C PHE A 79 6.31 -21.91 3.84
N GLY A 80 7.50 -21.35 3.99
CA GLY A 80 8.63 -21.51 3.10
C GLY A 80 8.75 -20.36 2.09
N TRP A 81 9.97 -20.18 1.60
CA TRP A 81 10.30 -19.06 0.71
C TRP A 81 9.67 -19.17 -0.70
N VAL A 82 9.46 -20.40 -1.21
CA VAL A 82 8.89 -20.61 -2.55
C VAL A 82 7.44 -20.13 -2.64
N PRO A 83 6.52 -20.55 -1.75
CA PRO A 83 5.15 -20.03 -1.73
C PRO A 83 5.09 -18.51 -1.61
N VAL A 84 5.93 -17.94 -0.73
CA VAL A 84 5.97 -16.47 -0.53
C VAL A 84 6.41 -15.76 -1.80
N MET A 85 7.47 -16.21 -2.44
CA MET A 85 7.96 -15.62 -3.69
C MET A 85 6.92 -15.70 -4.80
N LEU A 86 6.34 -16.88 -5.00
CA LEU A 86 5.29 -17.06 -6.01
C LEU A 86 4.10 -16.12 -5.73
N TRP A 87 3.69 -15.98 -4.48
CA TRP A 87 2.62 -15.06 -4.13
C TRP A 87 2.99 -13.60 -4.36
N VAL A 88 4.19 -13.17 -3.98
CA VAL A 88 4.66 -11.80 -4.21
C VAL A 88 4.71 -11.48 -5.71
N LEU A 89 5.20 -12.39 -6.54
CA LEU A 89 5.30 -12.15 -7.98
C LEU A 89 3.94 -12.28 -8.69
N ILE A 90 3.27 -13.40 -8.53
CA ILE A 90 1.99 -13.67 -9.21
C ILE A 90 0.89 -12.79 -8.60
N GLY A 91 0.80 -12.74 -7.28
CA GLY A 91 -0.17 -11.90 -6.57
C GLY A 91 0.05 -10.41 -6.85
N GLY A 92 1.31 -9.96 -6.86
CA GLY A 92 1.66 -8.57 -7.17
C GLY A 92 1.27 -8.18 -8.60
N ILE A 93 1.50 -9.04 -9.59
CA ILE A 93 1.17 -8.74 -10.99
C ILE A 93 -0.33 -8.86 -11.25
N PHE A 94 -0.96 -9.99 -10.91
CA PHE A 94 -2.30 -10.32 -11.36
C PHE A 94 -3.43 -9.87 -10.41
N PHE A 95 -3.12 -9.63 -9.14
CA PHE A 95 -4.09 -9.12 -8.17
C PHE A 95 -3.78 -7.69 -7.74
N GLY A 96 -2.64 -7.43 -7.12
CA GLY A 96 -2.29 -6.09 -6.64
C GLY A 96 -2.24 -5.05 -7.75
N GLY A 97 -1.42 -5.30 -8.78
CA GLY A 97 -1.27 -4.37 -9.90
C GLY A 97 -2.57 -4.12 -10.66
N VAL A 98 -3.39 -5.15 -10.86
CA VAL A 98 -4.71 -5.00 -11.52
C VAL A 98 -5.67 -4.20 -10.65
N HIS A 99 -5.73 -4.50 -9.35
CA HIS A 99 -6.58 -3.79 -8.40
C HIS A 99 -6.23 -2.30 -8.34
N ASP A 100 -4.95 -1.98 -8.13
CA ASP A 100 -4.50 -0.60 -7.96
C ASP A 100 -4.64 0.20 -9.24
N PHE A 101 -4.24 -0.38 -10.37
CA PHE A 101 -4.42 0.25 -11.68
C PHE A 101 -5.90 0.42 -12.02
N GLY A 102 -6.75 -0.56 -11.70
CA GLY A 102 -8.20 -0.49 -11.93
C GLY A 102 -8.87 0.59 -11.10
N ALA A 103 -8.51 0.68 -9.82
CA ALA A 103 -9.04 1.69 -8.92
C ALA A 103 -8.65 3.11 -9.39
N LEU A 104 -7.36 3.32 -9.75
CA LEU A 104 -6.87 4.59 -10.26
C LEU A 104 -7.54 4.97 -11.59
N PHE A 105 -7.64 4.01 -12.51
CA PHE A 105 -8.26 4.23 -13.82
C PHE A 105 -9.75 4.55 -13.71
N ALA A 106 -10.48 3.84 -12.84
CA ALA A 106 -11.89 4.11 -12.58
C ALA A 106 -12.09 5.49 -11.95
N SER A 107 -11.26 5.86 -10.97
CA SER A 107 -11.29 7.17 -10.34
C SER A 107 -11.07 8.31 -11.35
N ILE A 108 -10.02 8.20 -12.19
CA ILE A 108 -9.74 9.21 -13.21
C ILE A 108 -10.91 9.37 -14.20
N ARG A 109 -11.60 8.29 -14.55
CA ARG A 109 -12.78 8.33 -15.43
C ARG A 109 -14.02 8.94 -14.78
N HIS A 110 -14.07 8.95 -13.45
CA HIS A 110 -15.14 9.54 -12.63
C HIS A 110 -14.65 10.80 -11.92
N LYS A 111 -14.00 11.70 -12.59
CA LYS A 111 -13.57 13.02 -12.10
C LYS A 111 -12.69 12.99 -10.85
N GLY A 112 -11.93 11.92 -10.63
CA GLY A 112 -11.11 11.75 -9.42
C GLY A 112 -11.89 11.29 -8.18
N GLU A 113 -13.10 10.83 -8.35
CA GLU A 113 -13.95 10.38 -7.24
C GLU A 113 -13.44 9.08 -6.58
N SER A 114 -13.87 8.86 -5.33
CA SER A 114 -13.55 7.63 -4.61
C SER A 114 -14.23 6.40 -5.22
N ILE A 115 -13.67 5.21 -4.99
CA ILE A 115 -14.27 3.96 -5.47
C ILE A 115 -15.70 3.75 -4.93
N GLY A 116 -16.01 4.30 -3.75
CA GLY A 116 -17.37 4.26 -3.22
C GLY A 116 -18.37 5.03 -4.07
N GLU A 117 -17.98 6.19 -4.61
CA GLU A 117 -18.79 6.97 -5.56
C GLU A 117 -18.93 6.22 -6.87
N VAL A 118 -17.83 5.72 -7.43
CA VAL A 118 -17.83 4.93 -8.68
C VAL A 118 -18.75 3.72 -8.58
N ILE A 119 -18.79 3.01 -7.45
CA ILE A 119 -19.71 1.92 -7.20
C ILE A 119 -21.18 2.43 -7.14
N GLY A 120 -21.37 3.60 -6.54
CA GLY A 120 -22.69 4.25 -6.49
C GLY A 120 -23.26 4.51 -7.88
N ASP A 121 -22.44 5.05 -8.77
CA ASP A 121 -22.81 5.38 -10.15
C ASP A 121 -23.02 4.11 -11.00
N ALA A 122 -22.15 3.10 -10.84
CA ALA A 122 -22.19 1.90 -11.67
C ALA A 122 -23.25 0.89 -11.23
N ILE A 123 -23.51 0.74 -9.93
CA ILE A 123 -24.35 -0.35 -9.35
C ILE A 123 -25.54 0.23 -8.58
N GLY A 124 -25.40 1.44 -8.05
CA GLY A 124 -26.47 2.15 -7.34
C GLY A 124 -26.21 2.38 -5.84
N ALA A 125 -27.04 3.20 -5.23
CA ALA A 125 -26.86 3.71 -3.86
C ALA A 125 -26.82 2.61 -2.78
N ARG A 126 -27.49 1.48 -2.97
CA ARG A 126 -27.45 0.36 -2.01
C ARG A 126 -26.07 -0.30 -1.98
N ALA A 127 -25.45 -0.50 -3.15
CA ALA A 127 -24.11 -1.05 -3.27
C ALA A 127 -23.08 -0.10 -2.68
N LYS A 128 -23.17 1.21 -2.94
CA LYS A 128 -22.34 2.25 -2.32
C LYS A 128 -22.41 2.16 -0.80
N LYS A 129 -23.61 2.11 -0.22
CA LYS A 129 -23.79 2.03 1.24
C LYS A 129 -23.14 0.77 1.84
N LEU A 130 -23.35 -0.38 1.22
CA LEU A 130 -22.74 -1.65 1.64
C LEU A 130 -21.20 -1.58 1.55
N PHE A 131 -20.67 -1.03 0.46
CA PHE A 131 -19.23 -0.83 0.29
C PHE A 131 -18.65 0.08 1.36
N ILE A 132 -19.28 1.21 1.68
CA ILE A 132 -18.83 2.13 2.72
C ILE A 132 -18.79 1.45 4.09
N ILE A 133 -19.82 0.68 4.43
CA ILE A 133 -19.85 -0.09 5.69
C ILE A 133 -18.72 -1.11 5.72
N PHE A 134 -18.53 -1.86 4.64
CA PHE A 134 -17.45 -2.83 4.51
C PHE A 134 -16.08 -2.16 4.64
N ALA A 135 -15.83 -1.07 3.92
CA ALA A 135 -14.57 -0.32 3.98
C ALA A 135 -14.31 0.23 5.40
N TYR A 136 -15.33 0.77 6.05
CA TYR A 136 -15.21 1.26 7.43
C TYR A 136 -14.81 0.16 8.41
N LEU A 137 -15.48 -1.00 8.36
CA LEU A 137 -15.14 -2.13 9.22
C LEU A 137 -13.74 -2.68 8.94
N THR A 138 -13.36 -2.74 7.65
CA THR A 138 -12.01 -3.14 7.23
C THR A 138 -10.96 -2.18 7.78
N LEU A 139 -11.18 -0.87 7.71
CA LEU A 139 -10.25 0.13 8.25
C LEU A 139 -10.10 0.01 9.77
N ILE A 140 -11.15 -0.28 10.52
CA ILE A 140 -11.06 -0.56 11.97
C ILE A 140 -10.15 -1.77 12.21
N LEU A 141 -10.32 -2.86 11.46
CA LEU A 141 -9.49 -4.05 11.56
C LEU A 141 -8.01 -3.75 11.24
N VAL A 142 -7.75 -2.98 10.20
CA VAL A 142 -6.40 -2.57 9.81
C VAL A 142 -5.75 -1.74 10.91
N VAL A 143 -6.46 -0.75 11.47
CA VAL A 143 -5.96 0.08 12.57
C VAL A 143 -5.67 -0.79 13.81
N ALA A 144 -6.56 -1.71 14.16
CA ALA A 144 -6.37 -2.61 15.29
C ALA A 144 -5.15 -3.54 15.09
N ALA A 145 -4.97 -4.09 13.89
CA ALA A 145 -3.83 -4.92 13.55
C ALA A 145 -2.51 -4.14 13.65
N PHE A 146 -2.44 -2.93 13.08
CA PHE A 146 -1.25 -2.10 13.15
C PHE A 146 -0.96 -1.62 14.56
N ALA A 147 -1.97 -1.22 15.33
CA ALA A 147 -1.81 -0.87 16.72
C ALA A 147 -1.22 -2.03 17.54
N SER A 148 -1.67 -3.26 17.28
CA SER A 148 -1.11 -4.47 17.92
C SER A 148 0.35 -4.71 17.53
N ILE A 149 0.71 -4.56 16.24
CA ILE A 149 2.10 -4.71 15.77
C ILE A 149 2.99 -3.66 16.44
N VAL A 150 2.57 -2.39 16.44
CA VAL A 150 3.32 -1.28 17.04
C VAL A 150 3.47 -1.48 18.55
N ALA A 151 2.40 -1.84 19.26
CA ALA A 151 2.46 -2.11 20.68
C ALA A 151 3.45 -3.23 21.02
N ASN A 152 3.52 -4.28 20.19
CA ASN A 152 4.47 -5.37 20.37
C ASN A 152 5.94 -4.95 20.20
N THR A 153 6.23 -3.90 19.42
CA THR A 153 7.60 -3.39 19.26
C THR A 153 8.06 -2.52 20.42
N PHE A 154 7.15 -2.08 21.28
CA PHE A 154 7.46 -1.17 22.40
C PHE A 154 7.32 -1.82 23.78
N LYS A 155 6.73 -3.03 23.86
CA LYS A 155 6.49 -3.68 25.14
C LYS A 155 7.75 -4.29 25.74
N ALA A 156 7.78 -4.39 27.08
CA ALA A 156 8.75 -5.23 27.77
C ALA A 156 8.51 -6.71 27.45
N THR A 157 9.58 -7.46 27.23
CA THR A 157 9.54 -8.89 26.91
C THR A 157 9.82 -9.72 28.16
N TYR A 158 8.97 -10.70 28.42
CA TYR A 158 9.11 -11.65 29.54
C TYR A 158 9.22 -13.07 28.98
N VAL A 159 10.15 -13.84 29.50
CA VAL A 159 10.31 -15.28 29.23
C VAL A 159 10.16 -16.01 30.54
N ASP A 160 9.22 -16.94 30.64
CA ASP A 160 8.88 -17.68 31.86
C ASP A 160 8.65 -16.79 33.09
N GLY A 161 8.02 -15.63 32.90
CA GLY A 161 7.73 -14.66 33.96
C GLY A 161 8.92 -13.79 34.39
N VAL A 162 10.10 -13.98 33.79
CA VAL A 162 11.31 -13.17 34.04
C VAL A 162 11.53 -12.17 32.92
N LEU A 163 11.86 -10.92 33.29
CA LEU A 163 12.15 -9.87 32.32
C LEU A 163 13.38 -10.23 31.47
N ASP A 164 13.18 -10.39 30.16
CA ASP A 164 14.29 -10.45 29.19
C ASP A 164 14.84 -9.04 28.98
N LYS A 165 15.96 -8.75 29.66
CA LYS A 165 16.60 -7.42 29.62
C LYS A 165 17.11 -7.06 28.22
N ALA A 166 17.62 -8.02 27.45
CA ALA A 166 18.17 -7.76 26.11
C ALA A 166 17.08 -7.41 25.12
N ALA A 167 16.02 -8.22 25.04
CA ALA A 167 14.88 -7.96 24.17
C ALA A 167 14.12 -6.69 24.59
N SER A 168 13.95 -6.46 25.89
CA SER A 168 13.30 -5.24 26.40
C SER A 168 14.13 -3.98 26.11
N ALA A 169 15.45 -4.04 26.19
CA ALA A 169 16.32 -2.92 25.85
C ALA A 169 16.26 -2.58 24.35
N ALA A 170 16.20 -3.59 23.47
CA ALA A 170 16.01 -3.38 22.05
C ALA A 170 14.68 -2.66 21.75
N ASN A 171 13.59 -3.11 22.37
CA ASN A 171 12.28 -2.47 22.25
C ASN A 171 12.27 -1.03 22.79
N ALA A 172 12.94 -0.78 23.92
CA ALA A 172 13.09 0.56 24.48
C ALA A 172 13.87 1.49 23.54
N SER A 173 14.95 0.99 22.92
CA SER A 173 15.70 1.75 21.93
C SER A 173 14.84 2.11 20.71
N THR A 174 14.02 1.18 20.22
CA THR A 174 13.05 1.43 19.14
C THR A 174 12.06 2.51 19.54
N ALA A 175 11.53 2.49 20.76
CA ALA A 175 10.62 3.50 21.27
C ALA A 175 11.26 4.90 21.31
N ILE A 176 12.49 4.99 21.83
CA ILE A 176 13.23 6.27 21.92
C ILE A 176 13.48 6.84 20.52
N ILE A 177 13.96 6.02 19.59
CA ILE A 177 14.22 6.44 18.21
C ILE A 177 12.91 6.93 17.55
N SER A 178 11.80 6.21 17.73
CA SER A 178 10.50 6.60 17.19
C SER A 178 10.02 7.95 17.74
N ILE A 179 10.19 8.19 19.04
CA ILE A 179 9.87 9.48 19.67
C ILE A 179 10.75 10.58 19.09
N MET A 180 12.04 10.35 18.90
CA MET A 180 12.94 11.31 18.28
C MET A 180 12.54 11.67 16.86
N PHE A 181 12.10 10.69 16.05
CA PHE A 181 11.58 10.96 14.71
C PHE A 181 10.29 11.79 14.74
N ILE A 182 9.39 11.53 15.68
CA ILE A 182 8.17 12.32 15.86
C ILE A 182 8.54 13.77 16.21
N LEU A 183 9.44 13.97 17.15
CA LEU A 183 9.91 15.32 17.53
C LEU A 183 10.56 16.05 16.35
N MET A 184 11.41 15.36 15.58
CA MET A 184 12.00 15.93 14.37
C MET A 184 10.93 16.30 13.33
N ALA A 185 9.94 15.46 13.11
CA ALA A 185 8.85 15.75 12.18
C ALA A 185 8.04 16.98 12.60
N ILE A 186 7.80 17.15 13.90
CA ILE A 186 7.13 18.34 14.45
C ILE A 186 7.98 19.60 14.19
N ILE A 187 9.29 19.53 14.45
CA ILE A 187 10.21 20.66 14.23
C ILE A 187 10.27 21.04 12.74
N PHE A 188 10.26 20.05 11.85
CA PHE A 188 10.24 20.28 10.40
C PHE A 188 8.92 20.82 9.86
N GLY A 189 7.81 20.57 10.56
CA GLY A 189 6.49 21.03 10.18
C GLY A 189 6.15 22.48 10.60
N PHE A 190 7.02 23.07 11.44
CA PHE A 190 6.95 24.48 11.85
C PHE A 190 8.00 25.32 11.11
#